data_75f1030cf8996c0b492235e57efe240a
#
_entry.id   75f1030cf8996c0b492235e57efe240a
#
_cell.length_a   1.000
_cell.length_b   1.000
_cell.length_c   1.000
_cell.angle_alpha   90.00
_cell.angle_beta   90.00
_cell.angle_gamma   90.00
#
_symmetry.space_group_name_H-M   'P 1'
#
loop_
_entity.id
_entity.type
_entity.pdbx_description
1 polymer ?
#
loop_
_entity_poly.entity_id
_entity_poly.type
_entity_poly.pdbx_seq_one_letter_code
_entity_poly.pdbx_strand_id
1 'polypeptide(L)'
;MQVCRRIVAEKGMNVLNMRLVADECGIALGTLYNYFAGKYAPVLAAVESIWRDIFHAGTPQETAPSFPGYVAVLYGRIQKGAEAYPGFLTGHSISIAASKRGEAKSVMEHTFAHMKAGMLEALRKDPSVPSNAFTPSFSQEDFVGFVQDQLLVLLVRGQPTCGALLEVIRRTACTSEASRQVSFRRN
;
A
#
# COMPACT_ATOMS: atom_id res chain seq x y z
N MET A 1 19.98 3.78 4.85
CA MET A 1 18.53 3.45 4.91
C MET A 1 18.20 2.44 6.03
N GLN A 2 18.99 1.40 6.25
CA GLN A 2 18.78 0.43 7.35
C GLN A 2 18.66 1.09 8.74
N VAL A 3 19.51 2.10 9.04
CA VAL A 3 19.46 2.85 10.31
C VAL A 3 18.11 3.53 10.50
N CYS A 4 17.57 4.21 9.48
CA CYS A 4 16.26 4.87 9.59
C CYS A 4 15.14 3.85 9.87
N ARG A 5 15.12 2.70 9.18
CA ARG A 5 14.14 1.63 9.45
C ARG A 5 14.27 1.08 10.86
N ARG A 6 15.49 0.83 11.35
CA ARG A 6 15.73 0.38 12.71
C ARG A 6 15.19 1.38 13.74
N ILE A 7 15.49 2.66 13.57
CA ILE A 7 14.96 3.72 14.45
C ILE A 7 13.43 3.69 14.48
N VAL A 8 12.80 3.57 13.31
CA VAL A 8 11.32 3.53 13.24
C VAL A 8 10.77 2.27 13.90
N ALA A 9 11.38 1.11 13.70
CA ALA A 9 10.94 -0.14 14.31
C ALA A 9 11.07 -0.11 15.85
N GLU A 10 12.15 0.47 16.38
CA GLU A 10 12.45 0.48 17.81
C GLU A 10 11.76 1.63 18.56
N LYS A 11 11.69 2.82 17.94
CA LYS A 11 11.31 4.07 18.61
C LYS A 11 10.07 4.74 17.99
N GLY A 12 9.58 4.23 16.86
CA GLY A 12 8.47 4.78 16.10
C GLY A 12 8.84 5.90 15.14
N MET A 13 7.93 6.21 14.21
CA MET A 13 8.15 7.21 13.15
C MET A 13 8.29 8.64 13.69
N ASN A 14 7.62 8.96 14.80
CA ASN A 14 7.51 10.33 15.32
C ASN A 14 8.86 10.91 15.84
N VAL A 15 9.81 10.05 16.20
CA VAL A 15 11.12 10.47 16.71
C VAL A 15 12.17 10.62 15.59
N LEU A 16 11.88 10.13 14.40
CA LEU A 16 12.84 10.14 13.29
C LEU A 16 13.13 11.57 12.82
N ASN A 17 14.39 11.98 12.95
CA ASN A 17 14.87 13.28 12.51
C ASN A 17 16.37 13.22 12.16
N MET A 18 16.87 14.27 11.49
CA MET A 18 18.27 14.34 11.02
C MET A 18 19.30 14.13 12.13
N ARG A 19 19.07 14.73 13.32
CA ARG A 19 20.02 14.62 14.44
C ARG A 19 20.10 13.18 14.95
N LEU A 20 18.95 12.55 15.20
CA LEU A 20 18.92 11.17 15.67
C LEU A 20 19.57 10.21 14.65
N VAL A 21 19.34 10.43 13.36
CA VAL A 21 19.99 9.60 12.31
C VAL A 21 21.51 9.82 12.30
N ALA A 22 22.00 11.06 12.45
CA ALA A 22 23.44 11.34 12.53
C ALA A 22 24.07 10.68 13.75
N ASP A 23 23.44 10.79 14.92
CA ASP A 23 23.90 10.18 16.17
C ASP A 23 23.97 8.66 16.07
N GLU A 24 22.93 8.01 15.54
CA GLU A 24 22.86 6.55 15.35
C GLU A 24 23.82 6.03 14.26
N CYS A 25 24.24 6.90 13.33
CA CYS A 25 25.26 6.58 12.34
C CYS A 25 26.69 6.88 12.82
N GLY A 26 26.87 7.58 13.95
CA GLY A 26 28.18 8.01 14.44
C GLY A 26 28.85 9.06 13.53
N ILE A 27 28.09 9.90 12.84
CA ILE A 27 28.60 10.93 11.93
C ILE A 27 28.13 12.34 12.35
N ALA A 28 28.90 13.35 11.95
CA ALA A 28 28.48 14.73 12.18
C ALA A 28 27.20 15.07 11.41
N LEU A 29 26.29 15.85 12.02
CA LEU A 29 25.05 16.30 11.40
C LEU A 29 25.30 17.01 10.06
N GLY A 30 26.34 17.81 9.94
CA GLY A 30 26.73 18.47 8.68
C GLY A 30 27.07 17.46 7.57
N THR A 31 27.70 16.34 7.91
CA THR A 31 27.98 15.27 6.96
C THR A 31 26.67 14.65 6.43
N LEU A 32 25.67 14.45 7.30
CA LEU A 32 24.38 13.91 6.89
C LEU A 32 23.64 14.83 5.90
N TYR A 33 23.76 16.15 6.05
CA TYR A 33 23.18 17.11 5.10
C TYR A 33 23.78 17.06 3.70
N ASN A 34 24.98 16.48 3.51
CA ASN A 34 25.54 16.24 2.18
C ASN A 34 24.83 15.10 1.43
N TYR A 35 24.15 14.20 2.18
CA TYR A 35 23.42 13.06 1.61
C TYR A 35 21.91 13.31 1.51
N PHE A 36 21.38 14.26 2.29
CA PHE A 36 19.96 14.52 2.38
C PHE A 36 19.66 16.01 2.15
N ALA A 37 18.93 16.31 1.10
CA ALA A 37 18.62 17.68 0.67
C ALA A 37 17.59 18.42 1.57
N GLY A 38 17.37 18.00 2.81
CA GLY A 38 16.47 18.69 3.72
C GLY A 38 16.14 17.94 4.99
N LYS A 39 15.59 18.64 5.97
CA LYS A 39 15.31 18.09 7.31
C LYS A 39 14.35 16.91 7.35
N TYR A 40 13.51 16.75 6.33
CA TYR A 40 12.53 15.67 6.22
C TYR A 40 13.00 14.52 5.30
N ALA A 41 14.10 14.69 4.58
CA ALA A 41 14.59 13.70 3.65
C ALA A 41 14.85 12.31 4.25
N PRO A 42 15.39 12.15 5.49
CA PRO A 42 15.49 10.84 6.14
C PRO A 42 14.14 10.20 6.40
N VAL A 43 13.13 11.00 6.76
CA VAL A 43 11.77 10.52 7.01
C VAL A 43 11.15 10.00 5.72
N LEU A 44 11.25 10.76 4.63
CA LEU A 44 10.76 10.36 3.30
C LEU A 44 11.45 9.08 2.82
N ALA A 45 12.75 9.03 2.96
CA ALA A 45 13.54 7.87 2.58
C ALA A 45 13.23 6.63 3.46
N ALA A 46 12.92 6.82 4.74
CA ALA A 46 12.45 5.74 5.61
C ALA A 46 11.08 5.24 5.16
N VAL A 47 10.12 6.14 4.88
CA VAL A 47 8.78 5.80 4.38
C VAL A 47 8.88 5.01 3.08
N GLU A 48 9.66 5.48 2.11
CA GLU A 48 9.87 4.76 0.84
C GLU A 48 10.49 3.37 1.06
N SER A 49 11.48 3.28 1.94
CA SER A 49 12.15 2.02 2.26
C SER A 49 11.22 1.03 2.97
N ILE A 50 10.32 1.49 3.85
CA ILE A 50 9.33 0.67 4.54
C ILE A 50 8.29 0.16 3.54
N TRP A 51 7.75 1.02 2.67
CA TRP A 51 6.83 0.59 1.61
C TRP A 51 7.45 -0.45 0.69
N ARG A 52 8.71 -0.24 0.30
CA ARG A 52 9.46 -1.21 -0.50
C ARG A 52 9.56 -2.56 0.21
N ASP A 53 9.86 -2.57 1.48
CA ASP A 53 9.93 -3.77 2.32
C ASP A 53 8.58 -4.51 2.37
N ILE A 54 7.49 -3.79 2.57
CA ILE A 54 6.12 -4.33 2.58
C ILE A 54 5.75 -4.96 1.23
N PHE A 55 6.08 -4.30 0.12
CA PHE A 55 5.71 -4.78 -1.22
C PHE A 55 6.63 -5.91 -1.73
N HIS A 56 7.92 -5.90 -1.37
CA HIS A 56 8.87 -6.91 -1.82
C HIS A 56 8.94 -8.17 -0.95
N ALA A 57 8.14 -8.27 0.09
CA ALA A 57 7.98 -9.50 0.89
C ALA A 57 7.31 -10.67 0.11
N GLY A 58 7.55 -10.78 -1.19
CA GLY A 58 6.97 -11.71 -2.17
C GLY A 58 5.85 -11.07 -3.00
N THR A 59 5.56 -11.62 -4.18
CA THR A 59 4.46 -11.10 -5.00
C THR A 59 3.11 -11.67 -4.52
N PRO A 60 2.10 -10.82 -4.26
CA PRO A 60 0.76 -11.29 -3.89
C PRO A 60 0.12 -12.18 -4.96
N GLN A 61 0.49 -12.02 -6.24
CA GLN A 61 0.00 -12.81 -7.35
C GLN A 61 0.34 -14.30 -7.27
N GLU A 62 1.49 -14.66 -6.67
CA GLU A 62 1.90 -16.06 -6.50
C GLU A 62 1.04 -16.82 -5.47
N THR A 63 0.41 -16.08 -4.55
CA THR A 63 -0.34 -16.64 -3.43
C THR A 63 -1.85 -16.44 -3.53
N ALA A 64 -2.34 -15.67 -4.51
CA ALA A 64 -3.74 -15.28 -4.60
C ALA A 64 -4.25 -15.37 -6.06
N PRO A 65 -5.01 -16.45 -6.39
CA PRO A 65 -5.49 -16.69 -7.76
C PRO A 65 -6.67 -15.76 -8.15
N SER A 66 -7.21 -14.95 -7.23
CA SER A 66 -8.33 -14.04 -7.47
C SER A 66 -8.04 -12.63 -7.00
N PHE A 67 -8.70 -11.63 -7.58
CA PHE A 67 -8.56 -10.24 -7.18
C PHE A 67 -8.94 -9.99 -5.71
N PRO A 68 -10.08 -10.51 -5.19
CA PRO A 68 -10.35 -10.41 -3.75
C PRO A 68 -9.26 -11.04 -2.87
N GLY A 69 -8.70 -12.18 -3.30
CA GLY A 69 -7.58 -12.83 -2.61
C GLY A 69 -6.33 -11.95 -2.60
N TYR A 70 -5.99 -11.34 -3.74
CA TYR A 70 -4.89 -10.38 -3.84
C TYR A 70 -5.05 -9.21 -2.86
N VAL A 71 -6.26 -8.59 -2.82
CA VAL A 71 -6.57 -7.49 -1.90
C VAL A 71 -6.44 -7.93 -0.44
N ALA A 72 -6.90 -9.13 -0.09
CA ALA A 72 -6.76 -9.68 1.27
C ALA A 72 -5.31 -9.87 1.68
N VAL A 73 -4.47 -10.44 0.78
CA VAL A 73 -3.03 -10.63 1.03
C VAL A 73 -2.32 -9.28 1.16
N LEU A 74 -2.63 -8.34 0.29
CA LEU A 74 -2.06 -6.98 0.33
C LEU A 74 -2.41 -6.29 1.65
N TYR A 75 -3.68 -6.35 2.08
CA TYR A 75 -4.15 -5.80 3.35
C TYR A 75 -3.35 -6.36 4.53
N GLY A 76 -3.26 -7.69 4.64
CA GLY A 76 -2.52 -8.35 5.71
C GLY A 76 -1.02 -8.01 5.73
N ARG A 77 -0.40 -7.82 4.56
CA ARG A 77 1.01 -7.39 4.46
C ARG A 77 1.21 -5.97 4.99
N ILE A 78 0.33 -5.04 4.61
CA ILE A 78 0.42 -3.67 5.10
C ILE A 78 0.17 -3.61 6.61
N GLN A 79 -0.78 -4.40 7.14
CA GLN A 79 -0.99 -4.51 8.59
C GLN A 79 0.26 -4.98 9.32
N LYS A 80 0.87 -6.09 8.88
CA LYS A 80 2.12 -6.61 9.47
C LYS A 80 3.25 -5.60 9.38
N GLY A 81 3.37 -4.88 8.25
CA GLY A 81 4.33 -3.80 8.11
C GLY A 81 4.07 -2.65 9.08
N ALA A 82 2.81 -2.30 9.31
CA ALA A 82 2.44 -1.27 10.27
C ALA A 82 2.73 -1.66 11.73
N GLU A 83 2.56 -2.95 12.07
CA GLU A 83 2.95 -3.49 13.38
C GLU A 83 4.47 -3.46 13.57
N ALA A 84 5.25 -3.80 12.54
CA ALA A 84 6.70 -3.76 12.56
C ALA A 84 7.28 -2.34 12.63
N TYR A 85 6.50 -1.33 12.19
CA TYR A 85 6.93 0.07 12.12
C TYR A 85 5.92 1.01 12.79
N PRO A 86 5.95 1.15 14.13
CA PRO A 86 4.99 1.94 14.88
C PRO A 86 4.87 3.39 14.39
N GLY A 87 3.63 3.85 14.21
CA GLY A 87 3.33 5.20 13.71
C GLY A 87 3.48 5.38 12.20
N PHE A 88 3.82 4.31 11.45
CA PHE A 88 4.00 4.39 10.00
C PHE A 88 2.73 4.78 9.24
N LEU A 89 1.58 4.18 9.57
CA LEU A 89 0.29 4.47 8.93
C LEU A 89 -0.42 5.69 9.53
N THR A 90 -0.09 6.06 10.78
CA THR A 90 -0.77 7.14 11.49
C THR A 90 0.06 8.43 11.53
N GLY A 91 -0.55 9.55 11.19
CA GLY A 91 -0.04 10.89 11.42
C GLY A 91 1.04 11.36 10.46
N HIS A 92 2.26 10.84 10.52
CA HIS A 92 3.37 11.41 9.76
C HIS A 92 3.37 11.04 8.27
N SER A 93 3.11 9.79 7.92
CA SER A 93 3.07 9.37 6.51
C SER A 93 1.90 10.03 5.76
N ILE A 94 0.76 10.18 6.43
CA ILE A 94 -0.41 10.88 5.86
C ILE A 94 -0.21 12.40 5.88
N SER A 95 0.38 12.96 6.95
CA SER A 95 0.71 14.38 7.04
C SER A 95 1.78 14.79 6.02
N ILE A 96 2.75 13.91 5.75
CA ILE A 96 3.76 14.12 4.71
C ILE A 96 3.11 14.08 3.33
N ALA A 97 2.21 13.11 3.07
CA ALA A 97 1.47 13.05 1.82
C ALA A 97 0.55 14.27 1.61
N ALA A 98 -0.05 14.77 2.68
CA ALA A 98 -0.87 15.97 2.66
C ALA A 98 -0.05 17.28 2.69
N SER A 99 1.25 17.22 3.02
CA SER A 99 2.08 18.41 3.03
C SER A 99 2.31 18.92 1.61
N LYS A 100 2.18 20.25 1.42
CA LYS A 100 2.37 20.95 0.13
C LYS A 100 3.83 20.90 -0.39
N ARG A 101 4.71 20.10 0.19
CA ARG A 101 6.10 19.95 -0.23
C ARG A 101 6.23 18.85 -1.27
N GLY A 102 6.60 19.20 -2.49
CA GLY A 102 6.59 18.38 -3.69
C GLY A 102 7.28 17.02 -3.57
N GLU A 103 8.38 16.91 -2.82
CA GLU A 103 9.12 15.64 -2.66
C GLU A 103 8.31 14.57 -1.90
N ALA A 104 7.64 14.95 -0.81
CA ALA A 104 6.82 14.03 -0.02
C ALA A 104 5.63 13.50 -0.82
N LYS A 105 5.00 14.38 -1.60
CA LYS A 105 3.89 14.05 -2.49
C LYS A 105 4.35 13.06 -3.56
N SER A 106 5.50 13.29 -4.19
CA SER A 106 6.04 12.44 -5.25
C SER A 106 6.34 11.01 -4.77
N VAL A 107 6.93 10.83 -3.58
CA VAL A 107 7.22 9.50 -3.01
C VAL A 107 5.92 8.73 -2.77
N MET A 108 4.89 9.37 -2.21
CA MET A 108 3.62 8.71 -1.94
C MET A 108 2.84 8.42 -3.22
N GLU A 109 2.84 9.34 -4.19
CA GLU A 109 2.22 9.12 -5.50
C GLU A 109 2.85 7.93 -6.22
N HIS A 110 4.17 7.82 -6.21
CA HIS A 110 4.87 6.67 -6.79
C HIS A 110 4.48 5.35 -6.11
N THR A 111 4.44 5.34 -4.78
CA THR A 111 4.05 4.17 -3.99
C THR A 111 2.61 3.74 -4.28
N PHE A 112 1.68 4.68 -4.30
CA PHE A 112 0.27 4.38 -4.59
C PHE A 112 0.03 4.00 -6.04
N ALA A 113 0.76 4.59 -6.98
CA ALA A 113 0.73 4.19 -8.38
C ALA A 113 1.24 2.75 -8.57
N HIS A 114 2.30 2.36 -7.87
CA HIS A 114 2.80 0.98 -7.88
C HIS A 114 1.77 0.00 -7.31
N MET A 115 1.15 0.33 -6.17
CA MET A 115 0.05 -0.47 -5.58
C MET A 115 -1.10 -0.62 -6.57
N LYS A 116 -1.56 0.50 -7.17
CA LYS A 116 -2.65 0.51 -8.16
C LYS A 116 -2.33 -0.36 -9.36
N ALA A 117 -1.11 -0.29 -9.87
CA ALA A 117 -0.67 -1.11 -11.01
C ALA A 117 -0.73 -2.61 -10.70
N GLY A 118 -0.25 -3.03 -9.52
CA GLY A 118 -0.34 -4.42 -9.07
C GLY A 118 -1.78 -4.91 -8.91
N MET A 119 -2.67 -4.07 -8.37
CA MET A 119 -4.10 -4.38 -8.24
C MET A 119 -4.77 -4.49 -9.61
N LEU A 120 -4.47 -3.60 -10.55
CA LEU A 120 -4.99 -3.67 -11.93
C LEU A 120 -4.54 -4.96 -12.63
N GLU A 121 -3.29 -5.33 -12.47
CA GLU A 121 -2.77 -6.57 -13.04
C GLU A 121 -3.48 -7.80 -12.44
N ALA A 122 -3.68 -7.83 -11.11
CA ALA A 122 -4.40 -8.90 -10.45
C ALA A 122 -5.87 -8.97 -10.90
N LEU A 123 -6.54 -7.83 -11.06
CA LEU A 123 -7.91 -7.76 -11.57
C LEU A 123 -8.03 -8.31 -12.99
N ARG A 124 -7.10 -7.95 -13.89
CA ARG A 124 -7.07 -8.39 -15.28
C ARG A 124 -6.78 -9.89 -15.45
N LYS A 125 -6.03 -10.45 -14.52
CA LYS A 125 -5.69 -11.89 -14.51
C LYS A 125 -6.73 -12.77 -13.82
N ASP A 126 -7.69 -12.19 -13.11
CA ASP A 126 -8.71 -12.96 -12.39
C ASP A 126 -9.78 -13.51 -13.35
N PRO A 127 -9.84 -14.85 -13.55
CA PRO A 127 -10.81 -15.47 -14.45
C PRO A 127 -12.27 -15.38 -13.94
N SER A 128 -12.49 -14.98 -12.70
CA SER A 128 -13.83 -14.76 -12.13
C SER A 128 -14.42 -13.41 -12.52
N VAL A 129 -13.61 -12.50 -13.08
CA VAL A 129 -14.04 -11.18 -13.53
C VAL A 129 -14.50 -11.26 -14.99
N PRO A 130 -15.81 -11.10 -15.27
CA PRO A 130 -16.31 -11.19 -16.64
C PRO A 130 -15.87 -9.97 -17.47
N SER A 131 -15.70 -10.17 -18.77
CA SER A 131 -15.22 -9.12 -19.69
C SER A 131 -16.15 -7.90 -19.77
N ASN A 132 -17.42 -8.08 -19.41
CA ASN A 132 -18.44 -7.01 -19.38
C ASN A 132 -18.68 -6.44 -17.98
N ALA A 133 -17.86 -6.76 -16.98
CA ALA A 133 -17.99 -6.21 -15.62
C ALA A 133 -17.73 -4.70 -15.58
N PHE A 134 -16.98 -4.18 -16.54
CA PHE A 134 -16.58 -2.79 -16.61
C PHE A 134 -17.08 -2.13 -17.91
N THR A 135 -17.34 -0.83 -17.80
CA THR A 135 -17.85 0.00 -18.91
C THR A 135 -17.02 1.28 -19.03
N PRO A 136 -17.18 2.07 -20.11
CA PRO A 136 -16.52 3.38 -20.21
C PRO A 136 -16.86 4.36 -19.07
N SER A 137 -18.04 4.23 -18.45
CA SER A 137 -18.48 5.05 -17.30
C SER A 137 -18.11 4.45 -15.94
N PHE A 138 -17.57 3.23 -15.91
CA PHE A 138 -17.09 2.55 -14.71
C PHE A 138 -15.91 1.67 -15.10
N SER A 139 -14.74 2.26 -15.20
CA SER A 139 -13.53 1.60 -15.67
C SER A 139 -12.88 0.70 -14.60
N GLN A 140 -11.99 -0.20 -15.03
CA GLN A 140 -11.15 -0.97 -14.12
C GLN A 140 -10.29 -0.07 -13.25
N GLU A 141 -9.79 1.02 -13.83
CA GLU A 141 -8.96 2.03 -13.18
C GLU A 141 -9.72 2.76 -12.06
N ASP A 142 -11.00 3.10 -12.29
CA ASP A 142 -11.87 3.74 -11.29
C ASP A 142 -12.20 2.77 -10.15
N PHE A 143 -12.56 1.54 -10.50
CA PHE A 143 -12.86 0.51 -9.52
C PHE A 143 -11.65 0.19 -8.63
N VAL A 144 -10.48 -0.01 -9.22
CA VAL A 144 -9.24 -0.25 -8.45
C VAL A 144 -8.87 0.96 -7.61
N GLY A 145 -9.06 2.18 -8.12
CA GLY A 145 -8.88 3.41 -7.34
C GLY A 145 -9.77 3.41 -6.10
N PHE A 146 -11.06 3.15 -6.27
CA PHE A 146 -12.00 3.03 -5.15
C PHE A 146 -11.59 1.96 -4.13
N VAL A 147 -11.21 0.76 -4.59
CA VAL A 147 -10.76 -0.33 -3.70
C VAL A 147 -9.50 0.08 -2.93
N GLN A 148 -8.54 0.74 -3.59
CA GLN A 148 -7.32 1.24 -2.96
C GLN A 148 -7.62 2.27 -1.88
N ASP A 149 -8.50 3.24 -2.15
CA ASP A 149 -8.87 4.26 -1.18
C ASP A 149 -9.55 3.66 0.06
N GLN A 150 -10.48 2.72 -0.15
CA GLN A 150 -11.14 2.01 0.96
C GLN A 150 -10.16 1.17 1.77
N LEU A 151 -9.22 0.48 1.11
CA LEU A 151 -8.18 -0.30 1.77
C LEU A 151 -7.33 0.60 2.68
N LEU A 152 -6.89 1.75 2.19
CA LEU A 152 -6.11 2.72 2.96
C LEU A 152 -6.90 3.29 4.13
N VAL A 153 -8.18 3.62 3.95
CA VAL A 153 -9.06 4.10 5.02
C VAL A 153 -9.21 3.06 6.14
N LEU A 154 -9.41 1.78 5.78
CA LEU A 154 -9.52 0.69 6.76
C LEU A 154 -8.22 0.51 7.55
N LEU A 155 -7.07 0.58 6.88
CA LEU A 155 -5.74 0.49 7.51
C LEU A 155 -5.50 1.65 8.49
N VAL A 156 -5.80 2.87 8.08
CA VAL A 156 -5.65 4.08 8.93
C VAL A 156 -6.55 4.02 10.16
N ARG A 157 -7.76 3.45 10.01
CA ARG A 157 -8.70 3.23 11.11
C ARG A 157 -8.35 2.04 12.00
N GLY A 158 -7.27 1.32 11.70
CA GLY A 158 -6.84 0.15 12.44
C GLY A 158 -7.85 -1.00 12.41
N GLN A 159 -8.62 -1.12 11.32
CA GLN A 159 -9.58 -2.22 11.21
C GLN A 159 -8.85 -3.56 11.15
N PRO A 160 -9.28 -4.58 11.91
CA PRO A 160 -8.56 -5.87 11.93
C PRO A 160 -8.74 -6.66 10.64
N THR A 161 -9.78 -6.37 9.85
CA THR A 161 -10.06 -7.08 8.60
C THR A 161 -10.62 -6.15 7.53
N CYS A 162 -10.48 -6.55 6.27
CA CYS A 162 -11.13 -5.88 5.14
C CYS A 162 -12.32 -6.69 4.57
N GLY A 163 -12.92 -7.58 5.36
CA GLY A 163 -13.94 -8.53 4.91
C GLY A 163 -15.12 -7.90 4.16
N ALA A 164 -15.67 -6.79 4.66
CA ALA A 164 -16.74 -6.06 3.98
C ALA A 164 -16.31 -5.52 2.61
N LEU A 165 -15.08 -5.01 2.49
CA LEU A 165 -14.53 -4.57 1.20
C LEU A 165 -14.41 -5.75 0.22
N LEU A 166 -13.91 -6.91 0.68
CA LEU A 166 -13.81 -8.10 -0.14
C LEU A 166 -15.18 -8.57 -0.65
N GLU A 167 -16.20 -8.46 0.18
CA GLU A 167 -17.57 -8.80 -0.23
C GLU A 167 -18.14 -7.84 -1.29
N VAL A 168 -17.88 -6.54 -1.14
CA VAL A 168 -18.21 -5.53 -2.16
C VAL A 168 -17.52 -5.86 -3.49
N ILE A 169 -16.23 -6.20 -3.46
CA ILE A 169 -15.47 -6.58 -4.66
C ILE A 169 -16.10 -7.79 -5.35
N ARG A 170 -16.42 -8.84 -4.58
CA ARG A 170 -17.04 -10.06 -5.15
C ARG A 170 -18.39 -9.77 -5.83
N ARG A 171 -19.24 -8.99 -5.17
CA ARG A 171 -20.57 -8.66 -5.71
C ARG A 171 -20.53 -7.72 -6.91
N THR A 172 -19.50 -6.86 -6.97
CA THR A 172 -19.41 -5.83 -8.03
C THR A 172 -18.67 -6.35 -9.26
N ALA A 173 -17.56 -7.05 -9.07
CA ALA A 173 -16.64 -7.36 -10.15
C ALA A 173 -16.52 -8.85 -10.49
N CYS A 174 -16.99 -9.78 -9.63
CA CYS A 174 -16.84 -11.20 -9.87
C CYS A 174 -18.18 -11.87 -10.19
N THR A 175 -18.17 -12.86 -11.08
CA THR A 175 -19.33 -13.72 -11.28
C THR A 175 -19.58 -14.60 -10.06
N SER A 176 -20.81 -14.67 -9.58
CA SER A 176 -21.17 -15.64 -8.55
C SER A 176 -21.06 -17.08 -9.11
N GLU A 177 -20.67 -18.04 -8.25
CA GLU A 177 -20.61 -19.47 -8.66
C GLU A 177 -21.95 -19.98 -9.19
N ALA A 178 -23.06 -19.41 -8.73
CA ALA A 178 -24.41 -19.72 -9.23
C ALA A 178 -24.57 -19.35 -10.71
N SER A 179 -23.94 -18.29 -11.20
CA SER A 179 -23.99 -17.87 -12.61
C SER A 179 -23.15 -18.78 -13.52
N ARG A 180 -22.11 -19.45 -13.02
CA ARG A 180 -21.27 -20.40 -13.76
C ARG A 180 -22.05 -21.69 -14.05
N GLN A 181 -22.88 -22.19 -13.13
CA GLN A 181 -23.65 -23.42 -13.32
C GLN A 181 -24.79 -23.28 -14.35
N VAL A 182 -25.35 -22.09 -14.51
CA VAL A 182 -26.41 -21.83 -15.51
C VAL A 182 -25.85 -21.81 -16.93
N SER A 183 -24.62 -21.32 -17.12
CA SER A 183 -23.96 -21.31 -18.44
C SER A 183 -23.56 -22.70 -18.92
N PHE A 184 -23.23 -23.64 -18.03
CA PHE A 184 -22.87 -25.03 -18.38
C PHE A 184 -24.08 -25.92 -18.74
N ARG A 185 -25.32 -25.52 -18.40
CA ARG A 185 -26.55 -26.25 -18.73
C ARG A 185 -27.20 -25.82 -20.03
N ARG A 186 -26.64 -24.85 -20.75
CA ARG A 186 -27.18 -24.34 -22.03
C ARG A 186 -26.36 -24.72 -23.28
N ASN A 187 -25.34 -25.53 -23.14
CA ASN A 187 -24.63 -26.22 -24.21
C ASN A 187 -24.91 -27.74 -24.04
#